data_1640bf26ce350fd05a722c9f6cfdf403
#
_entry.id   1640bf26ce350fd05a722c9f6cfdf403
#
_cell.length_a   1.000
_cell.length_b   1.000
_cell.length_c   1.000
_cell.angle_alpha   90.00
_cell.angle_beta   90.00
_cell.angle_gamma   90.00
#
_symmetry.space_group_name_H-M   'P 1'
#
loop_
_entity.id
_entity.type
_entity.pdbx_description
1 polymer ?
#
loop_
_entity_poly.entity_id
_entity_poly.type
_entity_poly.pdbx_seq_one_letter_code
_entity_poly.pdbx_strand_id
1 'polypeptide(L)'
;MDDFVQPGVITAIADAEFEGMVSSALFESGWSVIARPLDFATLEKNLNEVTNRNVLVIYSVDLPGLTDAKLRKLAPLNFSLFGFADASGSVRGHGEISQRPINSEELLAYIRGNIRSPLLRIPLLQSREKFKAKIIGIGSAGHYTGATTLALNLAQELALLEKKTLLIDANFQASAIATLLDLRKIADEDRWRDFSENLSVAEITQSTIVDFPNRASEAAAYFDFIIVDLGSLQNISNDLSDRRWASQVKIWVSRFAHSIFISAGSDVLQVKRLRELCDDLADMKLPAEISLFITPTDQMSKRERIQLVDFQPYFARDVRYLPMDTKLCAAARKERTTLSEINAKAPLRKAFAAIALQITT
;
A
#
# COMPACT_ATOMS: atom_id res chain seq x y z
N MET A 1 22.13 -14.61 6.45
CA MET A 1 22.48 -13.61 5.43
C MET A 1 21.63 -13.98 4.23
N ASP A 2 20.35 -13.61 4.26
CA ASP A 2 19.50 -13.82 3.11
C ASP A 2 19.54 -12.57 2.26
N ASP A 3 20.06 -12.74 1.05
CA ASP A 3 20.28 -11.69 0.08
C ASP A 3 18.96 -10.97 -0.23
N PHE A 4 19.01 -9.68 -0.21
CA PHE A 4 18.01 -8.76 -0.75
C PHE A 4 17.70 -9.20 -2.18
N VAL A 5 16.66 -9.98 -2.37
CA VAL A 5 16.23 -10.41 -3.71
C VAL A 5 15.53 -9.22 -4.36
N GLN A 6 16.32 -8.39 -5.04
CA GLN A 6 15.76 -7.40 -5.97
C GLN A 6 14.83 -8.10 -6.95
N PRO A 7 13.70 -7.48 -7.32
CA PRO A 7 12.81 -8.08 -8.31
C PRO A 7 13.59 -8.35 -9.59
N GLY A 8 13.64 -9.62 -9.97
CA GLY A 8 14.39 -10.05 -11.13
C GLY A 8 13.66 -9.73 -12.43
N VAL A 9 14.38 -9.37 -13.46
CA VAL A 9 13.88 -9.28 -14.83
C VAL A 9 14.76 -10.10 -15.78
N ILE A 10 14.10 -10.78 -16.72
CA ILE A 10 14.76 -11.43 -17.85
C ILE A 10 14.41 -10.61 -19.09
N THR A 11 15.43 -10.15 -19.82
CA THR A 11 15.27 -9.38 -21.06
C THR A 11 15.60 -10.26 -22.26
N ALA A 12 14.58 -10.91 -22.81
CA ALA A 12 14.69 -11.80 -24.00
C ALA A 12 14.46 -11.00 -25.29
N ILE A 13 15.40 -10.14 -25.64
CA ILE A 13 15.32 -9.17 -26.74
C ILE A 13 16.48 -9.40 -27.69
N ALA A 14 16.16 -9.60 -28.99
CA ALA A 14 17.17 -9.87 -30.00
C ALA A 14 17.93 -8.60 -30.45
N ASP A 15 17.24 -7.46 -30.46
CA ASP A 15 17.80 -6.16 -30.85
C ASP A 15 18.65 -5.60 -29.69
N ALA A 16 19.95 -5.41 -29.93
CA ALA A 16 20.89 -4.99 -28.92
C ALA A 16 20.68 -3.54 -28.42
N GLU A 17 20.21 -2.63 -29.28
CA GLU A 17 19.96 -1.24 -28.91
C GLU A 17 18.71 -1.16 -28.03
N PHE A 18 17.64 -1.84 -28.42
CA PHE A 18 16.42 -1.91 -27.61
C PHE A 18 16.66 -2.65 -26.30
N GLU A 19 17.39 -3.76 -26.31
CA GLU A 19 17.77 -4.48 -25.08
C GLU A 19 18.55 -3.59 -24.11
N GLY A 20 19.55 -2.85 -24.63
CA GLY A 20 20.34 -1.92 -23.82
C GLY A 20 19.48 -0.83 -23.19
N MET A 21 18.54 -0.24 -23.91
CA MET A 21 17.58 0.76 -23.39
C MET A 21 16.70 0.14 -22.29
N VAL A 22 16.14 -1.03 -22.54
CA VAL A 22 15.26 -1.74 -21.59
C VAL A 22 16.01 -2.10 -20.31
N SER A 23 17.18 -2.70 -20.44
CA SER A 23 18.01 -3.12 -19.30
C SER A 23 18.46 -1.94 -18.45
N SER A 24 18.91 -0.84 -19.08
CA SER A 24 19.32 0.38 -18.36
C SER A 24 18.16 1.02 -17.62
N ALA A 25 17.01 1.20 -18.27
CA ALA A 25 15.82 1.79 -17.65
C ALA A 25 15.33 0.99 -16.44
N LEU A 26 15.36 -0.33 -16.54
CA LEU A 26 14.96 -1.21 -15.44
C LEU A 26 15.97 -1.21 -14.31
N PHE A 27 17.26 -1.26 -14.61
CA PHE A 27 18.31 -1.20 -13.61
C PHE A 27 18.25 0.12 -12.81
N GLU A 28 18.13 1.26 -13.51
CA GLU A 28 17.93 2.58 -12.87
C GLU A 28 16.66 2.66 -12.02
N SER A 29 15.65 1.86 -12.36
CA SER A 29 14.41 1.74 -11.61
C SER A 29 14.46 0.69 -10.48
N GLY A 30 15.65 0.14 -10.17
CA GLY A 30 15.86 -0.78 -9.06
C GLY A 30 15.55 -2.25 -9.34
N TRP A 31 15.50 -2.64 -10.64
CA TRP A 31 15.37 -4.03 -11.05
C TRP A 31 16.72 -4.71 -11.23
N SER A 32 16.78 -6.00 -10.92
CA SER A 32 17.96 -6.82 -11.23
C SER A 32 17.75 -7.55 -12.54
N VAL A 33 18.55 -7.25 -13.56
CA VAL A 33 18.57 -8.01 -14.81
C VAL A 33 19.32 -9.31 -14.56
N ILE A 34 18.56 -10.41 -14.38
CA ILE A 34 19.10 -11.72 -13.99
C ILE A 34 19.54 -12.57 -15.18
N ALA A 35 18.97 -12.35 -16.36
CA ALA A 35 19.40 -13.02 -17.60
C ALA A 35 19.02 -12.21 -18.84
N ARG A 36 19.79 -12.40 -19.92
CA ARG A 36 19.61 -11.75 -21.24
C ARG A 36 19.67 -12.81 -22.35
N PRO A 37 18.67 -13.70 -22.44
CA PRO A 37 18.66 -14.73 -23.49
C PRO A 37 18.44 -14.11 -24.87
N LEU A 38 19.24 -14.58 -25.83
CA LEU A 38 19.18 -14.13 -27.23
C LEU A 38 18.33 -15.06 -28.11
N ASP A 39 17.83 -16.15 -27.57
CA ASP A 39 16.95 -17.12 -28.23
C ASP A 39 15.97 -17.74 -27.24
N PHE A 40 14.91 -18.38 -27.76
CA PHE A 40 13.89 -18.99 -26.94
C PHE A 40 14.39 -20.21 -26.12
N ALA A 41 15.35 -20.98 -26.61
CA ALA A 41 15.84 -22.15 -25.90
C ALA A 41 16.59 -21.74 -24.64
N THR A 42 17.39 -20.69 -24.74
CA THR A 42 18.09 -20.07 -23.60
C THR A 42 17.09 -19.43 -22.62
N LEU A 43 16.04 -18.78 -23.11
CA LEU A 43 14.96 -18.24 -22.27
C LEU A 43 14.27 -19.34 -21.48
N GLU A 44 13.87 -20.45 -22.13
CA GLU A 44 13.21 -21.57 -21.49
C GLU A 44 14.10 -22.21 -20.41
N LYS A 45 15.40 -22.35 -20.68
CA LYS A 45 16.38 -22.83 -19.70
C LYS A 45 16.44 -21.93 -18.49
N ASN A 46 16.61 -20.61 -18.69
CA ASN A 46 16.69 -19.65 -17.61
C ASN A 46 15.41 -19.61 -16.76
N LEU A 47 14.23 -19.74 -17.38
CA LEU A 47 12.96 -19.80 -16.65
C LEU A 47 12.80 -21.06 -15.79
N ASN A 48 13.37 -22.17 -16.21
CA ASN A 48 13.36 -23.41 -15.44
C ASN A 48 14.35 -23.37 -14.25
N GLU A 49 15.40 -22.57 -14.33
CA GLU A 49 16.38 -22.39 -13.26
C GLU A 49 15.95 -21.36 -12.21
N VAL A 50 14.97 -20.52 -12.54
CA VAL A 50 14.44 -19.50 -11.62
C VAL A 50 13.51 -20.12 -10.59
N THR A 51 13.97 -20.22 -9.37
CA THR A 51 13.18 -20.70 -8.21
C THR A 51 12.22 -19.66 -7.67
N ASN A 52 12.51 -18.37 -7.90
CA ASN A 52 11.67 -17.25 -7.44
C ASN A 52 10.66 -16.86 -8.52
N ARG A 53 9.37 -17.07 -8.26
CA ARG A 53 8.25 -16.80 -9.20
C ARG A 53 7.92 -15.32 -9.42
N ASN A 54 8.63 -14.39 -8.80
CA ASN A 54 8.46 -12.94 -8.96
C ASN A 54 9.41 -12.37 -10.03
N VAL A 55 9.49 -13.01 -11.18
CA VAL A 55 10.35 -12.54 -12.29
C VAL A 55 9.49 -11.96 -13.38
N LEU A 56 9.86 -10.78 -13.84
CA LEU A 56 9.33 -10.14 -15.03
C LEU A 56 10.09 -10.67 -16.25
N VAL A 57 9.39 -11.04 -17.30
CA VAL A 57 10.00 -11.41 -18.58
C VAL A 57 9.57 -10.40 -19.61
N ILE A 58 10.52 -9.68 -20.17
CA ILE A 58 10.34 -8.78 -21.31
C ILE A 58 10.94 -9.47 -22.52
N TYR A 59 10.15 -9.62 -23.56
CA TYR A 59 10.60 -10.27 -24.79
C TYR A 59 10.23 -9.49 -26.05
N SER A 60 11.03 -9.63 -27.08
CA SER A 60 10.71 -9.15 -28.42
C SER A 60 10.11 -10.28 -29.26
N VAL A 61 9.15 -9.94 -30.12
CA VAL A 61 8.43 -10.93 -30.95
C VAL A 61 9.34 -11.59 -31.96
N ASP A 62 10.42 -10.90 -32.35
CA ASP A 62 11.46 -11.35 -33.27
C ASP A 62 12.55 -12.21 -32.61
N LEU A 63 12.38 -12.58 -31.33
CA LEU A 63 13.32 -13.45 -30.63
C LEU A 63 13.52 -14.77 -31.38
N PRO A 64 14.75 -15.17 -31.73
CA PRO A 64 15.02 -16.40 -32.46
C PRO A 64 14.42 -17.63 -31.79
N GLY A 65 13.69 -18.44 -32.58
CA GLY A 65 13.05 -19.66 -32.09
C GLY A 65 11.77 -19.47 -31.28
N LEU A 66 11.29 -18.23 -31.10
CA LEU A 66 10.00 -17.95 -30.48
C LEU A 66 8.86 -18.30 -31.46
N THR A 67 7.83 -18.95 -30.97
CA THR A 67 6.58 -19.25 -31.70
C THR A 67 5.38 -19.09 -30.78
N ASP A 68 4.19 -18.84 -31.34
CA ASP A 68 2.94 -18.74 -30.56
C ASP A 68 2.68 -19.97 -29.69
N ALA A 69 2.99 -21.16 -30.19
CA ALA A 69 2.84 -22.41 -29.46
C ALA A 69 3.76 -22.48 -28.23
N LYS A 70 4.95 -21.93 -28.34
CA LYS A 70 5.93 -21.86 -27.25
C LYS A 70 5.57 -20.79 -26.21
N LEU A 71 5.08 -19.63 -26.64
CA LEU A 71 4.56 -18.58 -25.72
C LEU A 71 3.40 -19.13 -24.88
N ARG A 72 2.48 -19.89 -25.46
CA ARG A 72 1.38 -20.52 -24.72
C ARG A 72 1.85 -21.48 -23.63
N LYS A 73 3.00 -22.10 -23.77
CA LYS A 73 3.59 -22.97 -22.75
C LYS A 73 4.17 -22.17 -21.58
N LEU A 74 4.57 -20.92 -21.79
CA LEU A 74 5.08 -20.04 -20.73
C LEU A 74 3.96 -19.41 -19.89
N ALA A 75 2.78 -19.20 -20.45
CA ALA A 75 1.63 -18.58 -19.78
C ALA A 75 1.21 -19.25 -18.46
N PRO A 76 1.22 -20.60 -18.31
CA PRO A 76 0.86 -21.26 -17.06
C PRO A 76 1.91 -21.13 -15.94
N LEU A 77 3.13 -20.65 -16.23
CA LEU A 77 4.25 -20.63 -15.29
C LEU A 77 4.23 -19.46 -14.30
N ASN A 78 3.15 -18.65 -14.29
CA ASN A 78 2.98 -17.49 -13.39
C ASN A 78 4.05 -16.40 -13.47
N PHE A 79 4.69 -16.23 -14.63
CA PHE A 79 5.57 -15.11 -14.92
C PHE A 79 4.77 -13.92 -15.49
N SER A 80 5.18 -12.69 -15.18
CA SER A 80 4.67 -11.51 -15.87
C SER A 80 5.38 -11.38 -17.22
N LEU A 81 4.66 -11.63 -18.32
CA LEU A 81 5.21 -11.63 -19.68
C LEU A 81 4.82 -10.34 -20.40
N PHE A 82 5.78 -9.57 -20.87
CA PHE A 82 5.56 -8.39 -21.72
C PHE A 82 6.25 -8.57 -23.06
N GLY A 83 5.44 -8.61 -24.11
CA GLY A 83 5.92 -8.72 -25.49
C GLY A 83 5.95 -7.36 -26.19
N PHE A 84 7.03 -7.09 -26.93
CA PHE A 84 7.15 -5.90 -27.76
C PHE A 84 7.37 -6.29 -29.23
N ALA A 85 6.70 -5.58 -30.14
CA ALA A 85 6.86 -5.73 -31.58
C ALA A 85 7.14 -4.38 -32.23
N ASP A 86 7.85 -4.39 -33.35
CA ASP A 86 7.97 -3.20 -34.19
C ASP A 86 6.60 -2.82 -34.79
N ALA A 87 6.40 -1.51 -35.09
CA ALA A 87 5.14 -0.95 -35.61
C ALA A 87 4.57 -1.62 -36.86
N SER A 88 5.35 -2.42 -37.53
CA SER A 88 5.01 -3.11 -38.80
C SER A 88 4.48 -4.54 -38.64
N GLY A 89 4.43 -5.09 -37.42
CA GLY A 89 4.06 -6.50 -37.19
C GLY A 89 2.75 -6.66 -36.44
N SER A 90 1.67 -7.01 -37.14
CA SER A 90 0.46 -7.52 -36.49
C SER A 90 0.70 -8.95 -36.01
N VAL A 91 0.98 -9.14 -34.73
CA VAL A 91 1.10 -10.50 -34.14
C VAL A 91 -0.14 -10.79 -33.31
N ARG A 92 -0.88 -11.83 -33.74
CA ARG A 92 -1.98 -12.43 -32.97
C ARG A 92 -1.38 -13.49 -32.05
N GLY A 93 -1.22 -13.18 -30.78
CA GLY A 93 -0.74 -14.13 -29.77
C GLY A 93 -1.36 -13.88 -28.40
N HIS A 94 -1.40 -14.89 -27.55
CA HIS A 94 -1.88 -14.78 -26.16
C HIS A 94 -0.84 -14.05 -25.32
N GLY A 95 -1.16 -12.84 -24.93
CA GLY A 95 -0.38 -11.87 -24.15
C GLY A 95 -0.53 -10.50 -24.80
N GLU A 96 -0.54 -9.44 -24.00
CA GLU A 96 -0.54 -8.09 -24.57
C GLU A 96 0.81 -7.83 -25.23
N ILE A 97 0.84 -7.91 -26.57
CA ILE A 97 1.97 -7.48 -27.37
C ILE A 97 1.76 -6.02 -27.70
N SER A 98 2.66 -5.19 -27.23
CA SER A 98 2.62 -3.76 -27.45
C SER A 98 3.67 -3.33 -28.47
N GLN A 99 3.48 -2.14 -29.01
CA GLN A 99 4.49 -1.50 -29.83
C GLN A 99 5.75 -1.24 -28.97
N ARG A 100 6.93 -1.35 -29.58
CA ARG A 100 8.19 -1.00 -28.92
C ARG A 100 8.13 0.45 -28.42
N PRO A 101 8.41 0.69 -27.13
CA PRO A 101 8.52 2.04 -26.60
C PRO A 101 9.73 2.77 -27.20
N ILE A 102 9.55 4.05 -27.48
CA ILE A 102 10.56 4.89 -28.15
C ILE A 102 11.65 5.31 -27.16
N ASN A 103 11.32 5.36 -25.87
CA ASN A 103 12.24 5.80 -24.82
C ASN A 103 11.96 5.09 -23.48
N SER A 104 12.86 5.30 -22.52
CA SER A 104 12.77 4.71 -21.18
C SER A 104 11.52 5.13 -20.39
N GLU A 105 11.02 6.35 -20.57
CA GLU A 105 9.83 6.83 -19.87
C GLU A 105 8.58 6.09 -20.35
N GLU A 106 8.42 5.92 -21.66
CA GLU A 106 7.31 5.18 -22.25
C GLU A 106 7.34 3.70 -21.85
N LEU A 107 8.53 3.07 -21.84
CA LEU A 107 8.74 1.72 -21.32
C LEU A 107 8.29 1.59 -19.88
N LEU A 108 8.76 2.47 -19.01
CA LEU A 108 8.43 2.43 -17.58
C LEU A 108 6.95 2.73 -17.32
N ALA A 109 6.35 3.65 -18.08
CA ALA A 109 4.93 3.93 -18.02
C ALA A 109 4.10 2.70 -18.43
N TYR A 110 4.50 2.03 -19.53
CA TYR A 110 3.85 0.79 -19.98
C TYR A 110 3.97 -0.33 -18.94
N ILE A 111 5.18 -0.58 -18.44
CA ILE A 111 5.40 -1.60 -17.42
C ILE A 111 4.61 -1.28 -16.14
N ARG A 112 4.62 -0.03 -15.67
CA ARG A 112 3.85 0.41 -14.51
C ARG A 112 2.34 0.26 -14.70
N GLY A 113 1.85 0.58 -15.89
CA GLY A 113 0.43 0.43 -16.25
C GLY A 113 -0.01 -1.04 -16.24
N ASN A 114 0.79 -1.93 -16.78
CA ASN A 114 0.45 -3.36 -16.95
C ASN A 114 0.81 -4.23 -15.73
N ILE A 115 1.80 -3.86 -14.95
CA ILE A 115 2.12 -4.54 -13.67
C ILE A 115 1.04 -4.26 -12.61
N ARG A 116 0.21 -3.25 -12.75
CA ARG A 116 -0.95 -3.03 -11.85
C ARG A 116 -1.88 -4.24 -11.76
N SER A 117 -2.06 -4.99 -12.83
CA SER A 117 -2.91 -6.20 -12.84
C SER A 117 -2.26 -7.44 -12.21
N PRO A 118 -0.98 -7.79 -12.49
CA PRO A 118 -0.35 -8.99 -11.94
C PRO A 118 0.19 -8.84 -10.52
N LEU A 119 0.57 -7.64 -10.07
CA LEU A 119 1.00 -7.43 -8.67
C LEU A 119 -0.14 -7.60 -7.66
N LEU A 120 -1.37 -7.46 -8.11
CA LEU A 120 -2.55 -7.89 -7.36
C LEU A 120 -2.68 -9.43 -7.28
N ARG A 121 -1.85 -10.18 -8.04
CA ARG A 121 -1.74 -11.65 -7.98
C ARG A 121 -0.51 -12.11 -7.21
N ILE A 122 -0.26 -11.58 -6.02
CA ILE A 122 0.50 -12.35 -5.02
C ILE A 122 -0.35 -13.59 -4.73
N PRO A 123 0.29 -14.76 -4.54
CA PRO A 123 -0.44 -16.01 -4.47
C PRO A 123 -1.66 -15.90 -3.56
N LEU A 124 -2.79 -16.34 -4.04
CA LEU A 124 -4.06 -16.56 -3.34
C LEU A 124 -3.93 -17.47 -2.09
N LEU A 125 -2.72 -17.66 -1.57
CA LEU A 125 -2.43 -18.57 -0.45
C LEU A 125 -2.76 -17.98 0.92
N GLN A 126 -3.08 -16.69 0.99
CA GLN A 126 -3.64 -16.12 2.20
C GLN A 126 -4.92 -15.36 1.83
N SER A 127 -6.05 -16.05 1.86
CA SER A 127 -7.33 -15.39 1.81
C SER A 127 -7.50 -14.57 3.09
N ARG A 128 -8.12 -13.40 2.98
CA ARG A 128 -8.54 -12.52 4.08
C ARG A 128 -9.27 -13.29 5.19
N GLU A 129 -9.97 -14.36 4.82
CA GLU A 129 -10.69 -15.28 5.71
C GLU A 129 -9.81 -16.09 6.67
N LYS A 130 -8.48 -16.12 6.44
CA LYS A 130 -7.53 -16.82 7.31
C LYS A 130 -7.00 -15.97 8.46
N PHE A 131 -7.23 -14.67 8.43
CA PHE A 131 -6.78 -13.78 9.50
C PHE A 131 -7.84 -13.66 10.59
N LYS A 132 -7.42 -13.89 11.85
CA LYS A 132 -8.25 -13.59 13.01
C LYS A 132 -8.46 -12.08 13.14
N ALA A 133 -7.40 -11.30 12.92
CA ALA A 133 -7.41 -9.88 13.11
C ALA A 133 -8.24 -9.13 12.07
N LYS A 134 -9.04 -8.17 12.53
CA LYS A 134 -9.64 -7.15 11.68
C LYS A 134 -8.61 -6.07 11.37
N ILE A 135 -8.19 -5.96 10.12
CA ILE A 135 -7.14 -5.03 9.68
C ILE A 135 -7.77 -3.73 9.20
N ILE A 136 -7.31 -2.59 9.72
CA ILE A 136 -7.79 -1.26 9.38
C ILE A 136 -6.60 -0.38 9.02
N GLY A 137 -6.56 0.06 7.77
CA GLY A 137 -5.61 1.07 7.32
C GLY A 137 -6.14 2.46 7.60
N ILE A 138 -5.31 3.35 8.14
CA ILE A 138 -5.67 4.76 8.38
C ILE A 138 -4.67 5.64 7.66
N GLY A 139 -5.17 6.51 6.80
CA GLY A 139 -4.33 7.43 6.08
C GLY A 139 -4.96 8.79 5.89
N SER A 140 -4.21 9.72 5.34
CA SER A 140 -4.64 11.11 5.17
C SER A 140 -4.80 11.50 3.71
N ALA A 141 -5.85 12.27 3.42
CA ALA A 141 -6.01 12.95 2.14
C ALA A 141 -5.12 14.20 2.00
N GLY A 142 -4.37 14.56 3.05
CA GLY A 142 -3.50 15.72 3.06
C GLY A 142 -2.75 15.87 4.37
N HIS A 143 -1.96 16.93 4.50
CA HIS A 143 -1.19 17.16 5.72
C HIS A 143 -2.07 17.66 6.87
N TYR A 144 -1.70 17.33 8.10
CA TYR A 144 -2.34 17.80 9.34
C TYR A 144 -3.84 17.49 9.48
N THR A 145 -4.33 16.45 8.86
CA THR A 145 -5.75 16.05 8.95
C THR A 145 -6.08 15.21 10.19
N GLY A 146 -5.07 14.81 10.96
CA GLY A 146 -5.26 14.03 12.19
C GLY A 146 -5.25 12.51 12.02
N ALA A 147 -4.78 11.96 10.89
CA ALA A 147 -4.75 10.51 10.65
C ALA A 147 -4.02 9.74 11.76
N THR A 148 -2.80 10.15 12.14
CA THR A 148 -2.05 9.53 13.25
C THR A 148 -2.78 9.66 14.59
N THR A 149 -3.45 10.80 14.84
CA THR A 149 -4.27 10.97 16.06
C THR A 149 -5.46 9.99 16.06
N LEU A 150 -6.11 9.81 14.92
CA LEU A 150 -7.18 8.82 14.75
C LEU A 150 -6.64 7.40 14.96
N ALA A 151 -5.53 7.04 14.33
CA ALA A 151 -4.92 5.71 14.43
C ALA A 151 -4.58 5.34 15.88
N LEU A 152 -3.83 6.22 16.54
CA LEU A 152 -3.41 6.02 17.93
C LEU A 152 -4.60 5.87 18.88
N ASN A 153 -5.57 6.79 18.80
CA ASN A 153 -6.65 6.80 19.76
C ASN A 153 -7.73 5.76 19.44
N LEU A 154 -7.93 5.39 18.18
CA LEU A 154 -8.78 4.26 17.83
C LEU A 154 -8.19 2.93 18.38
N ALA A 155 -6.89 2.73 18.23
CA ALA A 155 -6.21 1.55 18.78
C ALA A 155 -6.33 1.48 20.30
N GLN A 156 -6.18 2.63 20.99
CA GLN A 156 -6.37 2.71 22.43
C GLN A 156 -7.84 2.42 22.84
N GLU A 157 -8.81 2.94 22.14
CA GLU A 157 -10.24 2.69 22.46
C GLU A 157 -10.61 1.21 22.23
N LEU A 158 -10.04 0.55 21.22
CA LEU A 158 -10.20 -0.89 21.04
C LEU A 158 -9.58 -1.69 22.19
N ALA A 159 -8.39 -1.29 22.65
CA ALA A 159 -7.73 -1.91 23.80
C ALA A 159 -8.56 -1.72 25.09
N LEU A 160 -9.19 -0.55 25.28
CA LEU A 160 -10.11 -0.31 26.40
C LEU A 160 -11.40 -1.17 26.33
N LEU A 161 -11.76 -1.66 25.15
CA LEU A 161 -12.82 -2.65 24.92
C LEU A 161 -12.31 -4.10 25.05
N GLU A 162 -11.15 -4.30 25.68
CA GLU A 162 -10.52 -5.61 25.92
C GLU A 162 -10.20 -6.36 24.60
N LYS A 163 -10.00 -5.64 23.49
CA LYS A 163 -9.57 -6.21 22.23
C LYS A 163 -8.05 -6.13 22.11
N LYS A 164 -7.41 -7.27 21.90
CA LYS A 164 -5.97 -7.30 21.61
C LYS A 164 -5.70 -6.57 20.32
N THR A 165 -5.06 -5.41 20.42
CA THR A 165 -4.88 -4.47 19.31
C THR A 165 -3.40 -4.21 19.06
N LEU A 166 -2.99 -4.30 17.81
CA LEU A 166 -1.68 -3.86 17.35
C LEU A 166 -1.81 -2.56 16.58
N LEU A 167 -1.06 -1.55 16.99
CA LEU A 167 -0.89 -0.30 16.26
C LEU A 167 0.45 -0.30 15.52
N ILE A 168 0.41 -0.17 14.21
CA ILE A 168 1.61 -0.15 13.36
C ILE A 168 1.81 1.27 12.82
N ASP A 169 2.97 1.88 13.14
CA ASP A 169 3.43 3.11 12.49
C ASP A 169 4.14 2.74 11.18
N ALA A 170 3.48 3.01 10.06
CA ALA A 170 4.02 2.85 8.71
C ALA A 170 4.02 4.18 7.95
N ASN A 171 3.98 5.29 8.67
CA ASN A 171 4.13 6.63 8.12
C ASN A 171 5.62 6.97 7.93
N PHE A 172 6.23 6.39 6.91
CA PHE A 172 7.68 6.50 6.66
C PHE A 172 8.19 7.93 6.45
N GLN A 173 7.32 8.86 6.10
CA GLN A 173 7.71 10.26 5.91
C GLN A 173 7.73 11.04 7.23
N ALA A 174 6.91 10.63 8.19
CA ALA A 174 6.74 11.34 9.46
C ALA A 174 6.25 10.37 10.55
N SER A 175 7.05 9.35 10.87
CA SER A 175 6.75 8.45 11.99
C SER A 175 6.66 9.25 13.28
N ALA A 176 5.62 9.01 14.07
CA ALA A 176 5.31 9.84 15.21
C ALA A 176 4.85 9.04 16.44
N ILE A 177 4.30 7.84 16.26
CA ILE A 177 3.64 7.09 17.34
C ILE A 177 4.60 6.79 18.48
N ALA A 178 5.83 6.37 18.16
CA ALA A 178 6.86 6.12 19.15
C ALA A 178 7.15 7.36 20.02
N THR A 179 7.24 8.53 19.39
CA THR A 179 7.45 9.81 20.10
C THR A 179 6.23 10.22 20.91
N LEU A 180 5.02 10.02 20.37
CA LEU A 180 3.77 10.37 21.05
C LEU A 180 3.48 9.50 22.29
N LEU A 181 4.06 8.31 22.38
CA LEU A 181 3.88 7.37 23.49
C LEU A 181 5.14 7.17 24.33
N ASP A 182 6.19 7.96 24.11
CA ASP A 182 7.52 7.83 24.77
C ASP A 182 8.15 6.43 24.66
N LEU A 183 7.93 5.77 23.52
CA LEU A 183 8.47 4.44 23.25
C LEU A 183 9.87 4.56 22.61
N ARG A 184 10.93 4.45 23.43
CA ARG A 184 12.31 4.55 22.94
C ARG A 184 12.72 3.27 22.22
N LYS A 185 13.46 3.42 21.09
CA LYS A 185 14.07 2.32 20.33
C LYS A 185 13.08 1.27 19.77
N ILE A 186 11.83 1.62 19.61
CA ILE A 186 10.86 0.68 19.05
C ILE A 186 11.16 0.32 17.58
N ALA A 187 11.80 1.22 16.84
CA ALA A 187 12.22 1.03 15.46
C ALA A 187 13.28 -0.08 15.29
N ASP A 188 14.03 -0.39 16.36
CA ASP A 188 15.06 -1.42 16.37
C ASP A 188 14.51 -2.81 16.75
N GLU A 189 13.23 -2.92 17.06
CA GLU A 189 12.62 -4.18 17.52
C GLU A 189 12.13 -5.04 16.34
N ASP A 190 12.46 -6.30 16.40
CA ASP A 190 12.02 -7.28 15.41
C ASP A 190 10.53 -7.63 15.55
N ARG A 191 9.91 -7.25 16.67
CA ARG A 191 8.49 -7.50 16.96
C ARG A 191 7.79 -6.22 17.40
N TRP A 192 6.57 -6.38 17.91
CA TRP A 192 5.82 -5.32 18.58
C TRP A 192 6.18 -5.23 20.06
N ARG A 193 5.99 -4.05 20.63
CA ARG A 193 6.15 -3.79 22.06
C ARG A 193 4.80 -3.53 22.71
N ASP A 194 4.55 -4.13 23.86
CA ASP A 194 3.36 -3.87 24.63
C ASP A 194 3.42 -2.47 25.27
N PHE A 195 2.42 -1.66 24.96
CA PHE A 195 2.22 -0.33 25.55
C PHE A 195 1.27 -0.39 26.76
N SER A 196 0.21 -1.20 26.65
CA SER A 196 -0.73 -1.49 27.74
C SER A 196 -1.19 -2.94 27.64
N GLU A 197 -2.06 -3.38 28.55
CA GLU A 197 -2.53 -4.78 28.63
C GLU A 197 -3.04 -5.32 27.29
N ASN A 198 -3.74 -4.50 26.50
CA ASN A 198 -4.35 -4.91 25.22
C ASN A 198 -3.89 -4.07 24.02
N LEU A 199 -2.92 -3.16 24.20
CA LEU A 199 -2.35 -2.38 23.11
C LEU A 199 -0.86 -2.65 22.98
N SER A 200 -0.49 -3.17 21.81
CA SER A 200 0.90 -3.29 21.38
C SER A 200 1.19 -2.33 20.23
N VAL A 201 2.42 -1.90 20.08
CA VAL A 201 2.86 -0.94 19.08
C VAL A 201 4.06 -1.51 18.33
N ALA A 202 4.11 -1.26 17.02
CA ALA A 202 5.27 -1.55 16.18
C ALA A 202 5.55 -0.36 15.26
N GLU A 203 6.80 -0.14 14.94
CA GLU A 203 7.24 0.80 13.91
C GLU A 203 7.90 0.03 12.77
N ILE A 204 7.52 0.33 11.53
CA ILE A 204 8.14 -0.28 10.36
C ILE A 204 9.16 0.68 9.79
N THR A 205 10.37 0.17 9.60
CA THR A 205 11.49 0.91 9.05
C THR A 205 12.02 0.23 7.79
N GLN A 206 12.98 0.86 7.12
CA GLN A 206 13.63 0.25 5.98
C GLN A 206 14.35 -1.08 6.34
N SER A 207 14.88 -1.21 7.55
CA SER A 207 15.53 -2.42 8.00
C SER A 207 14.56 -3.55 8.35
N THR A 208 13.37 -3.22 8.86
CA THR A 208 12.37 -4.21 9.32
C THR A 208 11.35 -4.60 8.27
N ILE A 209 11.27 -3.85 7.15
CA ILE A 209 10.28 -4.08 6.09
C ILE A 209 10.44 -5.43 5.37
N VAL A 210 11.66 -5.95 5.31
CA VAL A 210 11.96 -7.20 4.58
C VAL A 210 11.16 -8.38 5.16
N ASP A 211 11.05 -8.44 6.48
CA ASP A 211 10.31 -9.50 7.17
C ASP A 211 8.85 -9.10 7.48
N PHE A 212 8.40 -7.94 7.04
CA PHE A 212 7.05 -7.44 7.32
C PHE A 212 5.93 -8.41 6.93
N PRO A 213 5.96 -9.10 5.76
CA PRO A 213 4.89 -10.03 5.39
C PRO A 213 4.71 -11.18 6.39
N ASN A 214 5.82 -11.74 6.91
CA ASN A 214 5.79 -12.81 7.91
C ASN A 214 5.27 -12.28 9.25
N ARG A 215 5.81 -11.17 9.70
CA ARG A 215 5.40 -10.48 10.94
C ARG A 215 3.93 -10.07 10.91
N ALA A 216 3.46 -9.55 9.78
CA ALA A 216 2.05 -9.18 9.59
C ALA A 216 1.13 -10.41 9.64
N SER A 217 1.56 -11.55 9.10
CA SER A 217 0.81 -12.81 9.17
C SER A 217 0.76 -13.37 10.59
N GLU A 218 1.87 -13.32 11.32
CA GLU A 218 1.94 -13.70 12.74
C GLU A 218 1.02 -12.80 13.58
N ALA A 219 1.10 -11.47 13.37
CA ALA A 219 0.25 -10.52 14.06
C ALA A 219 -1.25 -10.74 13.75
N ALA A 220 -1.59 -11.03 12.49
CA ALA A 220 -2.96 -11.29 12.08
C ALA A 220 -3.57 -12.56 12.69
N ALA A 221 -2.74 -13.50 13.11
CA ALA A 221 -3.17 -14.69 13.85
C ALA A 221 -3.33 -14.43 15.36
N TYR A 222 -2.59 -13.48 15.91
CA TYR A 222 -2.53 -13.23 17.37
C TYR A 222 -3.51 -12.15 17.86
N PHE A 223 -3.58 -11.01 17.16
CA PHE A 223 -4.40 -9.86 17.56
C PHE A 223 -5.86 -10.01 17.11
N ASP A 224 -6.76 -9.25 17.72
CA ASP A 224 -8.14 -9.09 17.28
C ASP A 224 -8.26 -7.94 16.26
N PHE A 225 -7.43 -6.91 16.44
CA PHE A 225 -7.35 -5.75 15.55
C PHE A 225 -5.91 -5.39 15.22
N ILE A 226 -5.69 -4.97 13.98
CA ILE A 226 -4.44 -4.35 13.52
C ILE A 226 -4.80 -3.00 12.90
N ILE A 227 -4.33 -1.93 13.53
CA ILE A 227 -4.47 -0.57 13.05
C ILE A 227 -3.14 -0.13 12.42
N VAL A 228 -3.18 0.33 11.17
CA VAL A 228 -1.96 0.72 10.45
C VAL A 228 -2.05 2.20 10.08
N ASP A 229 -1.16 3.02 10.65
CA ASP A 229 -0.99 4.42 10.21
C ASP A 229 -0.15 4.45 8.93
N LEU A 230 -0.79 4.77 7.82
CA LEU A 230 -0.20 4.79 6.48
C LEU A 230 0.40 6.14 6.09
N GLY A 231 0.19 7.16 6.93
CA GLY A 231 0.54 8.53 6.58
C GLY A 231 -0.30 9.06 5.42
N SER A 232 0.33 9.75 4.47
CA SER A 232 -0.36 10.31 3.30
C SER A 232 -0.75 9.23 2.30
N LEU A 233 -2.00 9.32 1.79
CA LEU A 233 -2.52 8.51 0.68
C LEU A 233 -2.51 9.26 -0.65
N GLN A 234 -1.97 10.47 -0.71
CA GLN A 234 -1.81 11.20 -1.97
C GLN A 234 -0.97 10.38 -2.96
N ASN A 235 -1.42 10.30 -4.21
CA ASN A 235 -0.81 9.47 -5.26
C ASN A 235 -0.76 7.97 -4.91
N ILE A 236 -1.75 7.44 -4.20
CA ILE A 236 -1.79 6.04 -3.77
C ILE A 236 -1.67 5.06 -4.94
N SER A 237 -2.18 5.43 -6.12
CA SER A 237 -2.04 4.64 -7.34
C SER A 237 -0.58 4.40 -7.71
N ASN A 238 0.26 5.40 -7.57
CA ASN A 238 1.69 5.29 -7.78
C ASN A 238 2.35 4.42 -6.70
N ASP A 239 2.00 4.63 -5.43
CA ASP A 239 2.51 3.81 -4.32
C ASP A 239 2.18 2.33 -4.50
N LEU A 240 0.95 2.00 -4.93
CA LEU A 240 0.54 0.61 -5.14
C LEU A 240 1.20 -0.05 -6.37
N SER A 241 1.73 0.73 -7.29
CA SER A 241 2.53 0.26 -8.42
C SER A 241 4.04 0.31 -8.18
N ASP A 242 4.46 0.97 -7.09
CA ASP A 242 5.87 1.12 -6.72
C ASP A 242 6.37 -0.13 -5.97
N ARG A 243 7.61 -0.52 -6.26
CA ARG A 243 8.28 -1.64 -5.60
C ARG A 243 9.23 -1.22 -4.49
N ARG A 244 9.38 0.08 -4.27
CA ARG A 244 10.19 0.56 -3.17
C ARG A 244 9.65 0.06 -1.84
N TRP A 245 10.56 -0.13 -0.89
CA TRP A 245 10.23 -0.62 0.44
C TRP A 245 9.12 0.20 1.13
N ALA A 246 9.09 1.51 0.92
CA ALA A 246 8.09 2.41 1.50
C ALA A 246 6.64 2.13 1.04
N SER A 247 6.46 1.46 -0.10
CA SER A 247 5.13 1.13 -0.63
C SER A 247 4.61 -0.23 -0.15
N GLN A 248 5.47 -1.09 0.40
CA GLN A 248 5.11 -2.47 0.74
C GLN A 248 3.95 -2.58 1.75
N VAL A 249 3.93 -1.73 2.78
CA VAL A 249 2.84 -1.74 3.76
C VAL A 249 1.53 -1.27 3.16
N LYS A 250 1.55 -0.22 2.31
CA LYS A 250 0.35 0.25 1.59
C LYS A 250 -0.20 -0.83 0.67
N ILE A 251 0.67 -1.54 -0.05
CA ILE A 251 0.30 -2.69 -0.90
C ILE A 251 -0.31 -3.80 -0.04
N TRP A 252 0.26 -4.13 1.10
CA TRP A 252 -0.28 -5.15 2.00
C TRP A 252 -1.65 -4.73 2.54
N VAL A 253 -1.79 -3.50 3.02
CA VAL A 253 -3.07 -2.97 3.53
C VAL A 253 -4.12 -2.92 2.42
N SER A 254 -3.78 -2.49 1.21
CA SER A 254 -4.74 -2.46 0.08
C SER A 254 -5.35 -3.83 -0.23
N ARG A 255 -4.66 -4.92 0.09
CA ARG A 255 -5.10 -6.30 -0.14
C ARG A 255 -5.87 -6.90 1.02
N PHE A 256 -5.38 -6.69 2.23
CA PHE A 256 -5.82 -7.42 3.41
C PHE A 256 -6.67 -6.59 4.37
N ALA A 257 -6.69 -5.27 4.24
CA ALA A 257 -7.52 -4.45 5.11
C ALA A 257 -9.01 -4.72 4.92
N HIS A 258 -9.74 -4.77 6.01
CA HIS A 258 -11.20 -4.84 6.05
C HIS A 258 -11.80 -3.47 5.80
N SER A 259 -11.13 -2.44 6.32
CA SER A 259 -11.54 -1.05 6.12
C SER A 259 -10.32 -0.15 5.93
N ILE A 260 -10.49 0.90 5.16
CA ILE A 260 -9.53 2.00 5.02
C ILE A 260 -10.22 3.28 5.48
N PHE A 261 -9.68 3.92 6.49
CA PHE A 261 -10.18 5.17 7.04
C PHE A 261 -9.33 6.32 6.49
N ILE A 262 -9.98 7.26 5.82
CA ILE A 262 -9.35 8.43 5.25
C ILE A 262 -9.63 9.63 6.12
N SER A 263 -8.60 10.26 6.65
CA SER A 263 -8.71 11.51 7.39
C SER A 263 -8.51 12.70 6.46
N ALA A 264 -9.42 13.66 6.48
CA ALA A 264 -9.37 14.88 5.67
C ALA A 264 -9.72 16.12 6.50
N GLY A 265 -9.23 17.27 6.06
CA GLY A 265 -9.66 18.56 6.56
C GLY A 265 -10.78 19.16 5.72
N SER A 266 -11.30 20.32 6.17
CA SER A 266 -12.44 20.98 5.53
C SER A 266 -12.09 22.27 4.77
N ASP A 267 -10.84 22.73 4.82
CA ASP A 267 -10.44 23.92 4.07
C ASP A 267 -10.29 23.64 2.56
N VAL A 268 -10.24 24.69 1.77
CA VAL A 268 -10.23 24.62 0.29
C VAL A 268 -9.10 23.73 -0.26
N LEU A 269 -7.91 23.78 0.35
CA LEU A 269 -6.76 22.98 -0.10
C LEU A 269 -6.96 21.50 0.27
N GLN A 270 -7.48 21.22 1.44
CA GLN A 270 -7.79 19.87 1.89
C GLN A 270 -8.89 19.23 1.04
N VAL A 271 -9.94 19.99 0.72
CA VAL A 271 -11.02 19.53 -0.17
C VAL A 271 -10.49 19.23 -1.58
N LYS A 272 -9.59 20.08 -2.12
CA LYS A 272 -8.93 19.80 -3.41
C LYS A 272 -8.15 18.48 -3.36
N ARG A 273 -7.32 18.28 -2.33
CA ARG A 273 -6.53 17.04 -2.15
C ARG A 273 -7.41 15.82 -1.96
N LEU A 274 -8.52 15.96 -1.25
CA LEU A 274 -9.48 14.87 -1.11
C LEU A 274 -10.08 14.49 -2.46
N ARG A 275 -10.39 15.47 -3.33
CA ARG A 275 -10.89 15.19 -4.68
C ARG A 275 -9.86 14.44 -5.51
N GLU A 276 -8.62 14.90 -5.54
CA GLU A 276 -7.51 14.22 -6.22
C GLU A 276 -7.34 12.77 -5.72
N LEU A 277 -7.48 12.53 -4.42
CA LEU A 277 -7.45 11.19 -3.85
C LEU A 277 -8.67 10.35 -4.27
N CYS A 278 -9.86 10.93 -4.31
CA CYS A 278 -11.07 10.22 -4.77
C CYS A 278 -10.96 9.83 -6.25
N ASP A 279 -10.43 10.71 -7.09
CA ASP A 279 -10.18 10.41 -8.50
C ASP A 279 -9.17 9.24 -8.63
N ASP A 280 -8.11 9.25 -7.84
CA ASP A 280 -7.12 8.15 -7.77
C ASP A 280 -7.76 6.83 -7.31
N LEU A 281 -8.67 6.87 -6.35
CA LEU A 281 -9.35 5.69 -5.80
C LEU A 281 -10.46 5.15 -6.70
N ALA A 282 -11.09 5.99 -7.52
CA ALA A 282 -12.21 5.61 -8.38
C ALA A 282 -11.85 4.50 -9.37
N ASP A 283 -10.62 4.52 -9.86
CA ASP A 283 -10.08 3.52 -10.79
C ASP A 283 -9.59 2.24 -10.10
N MET A 284 -9.58 2.23 -8.75
CA MET A 284 -9.07 1.12 -7.96
C MET A 284 -10.19 0.22 -7.45
N LYS A 285 -10.07 -1.08 -7.69
CA LYS A 285 -10.94 -2.09 -7.09
C LYS A 285 -10.33 -2.57 -5.78
N LEU A 286 -10.45 -1.74 -4.73
CA LEU A 286 -10.00 -2.13 -3.39
C LEU A 286 -11.03 -3.04 -2.73
N PRO A 287 -10.62 -4.16 -2.11
CA PRO A 287 -11.55 -5.05 -1.41
C PRO A 287 -12.01 -4.47 -0.06
N ALA A 288 -11.33 -3.44 0.46
CA ALA A 288 -11.64 -2.78 1.72
C ALA A 288 -12.82 -1.80 1.59
N GLU A 289 -13.64 -1.72 2.62
CA GLU A 289 -14.60 -0.63 2.76
C GLU A 289 -13.88 0.68 3.09
N ILE A 290 -14.17 1.74 2.34
CA ILE A 290 -13.56 3.05 2.55
C ILE A 290 -14.51 3.94 3.34
N SER A 291 -14.01 4.58 4.41
CA SER A 291 -14.76 5.55 5.22
C SER A 291 -13.99 6.87 5.33
N LEU A 292 -14.73 7.98 5.27
CA LEU A 292 -14.14 9.32 5.35
C LEU A 292 -14.40 9.95 6.72
N PHE A 293 -13.33 10.45 7.35
CA PHE A 293 -13.35 11.19 8.61
C PHE A 293 -12.88 12.60 8.38
N ILE A 294 -13.72 13.57 8.66
CA ILE A 294 -13.43 14.98 8.45
C ILE A 294 -13.20 15.65 9.80
N THR A 295 -12.03 16.24 9.94
CA THR A 295 -11.73 17.17 11.05
C THR A 295 -11.95 18.59 10.55
N PRO A 296 -13.05 19.27 10.95
CA PRO A 296 -13.31 20.63 10.52
C PRO A 296 -12.27 21.57 11.12
N THR A 297 -11.78 22.51 10.31
CA THR A 297 -10.99 23.66 10.76
C THR A 297 -11.98 24.77 11.14
N ASP A 298 -12.28 24.96 12.40
CA ASP A 298 -13.25 25.94 12.89
C ASP A 298 -14.71 25.77 12.40
N GLN A 299 -15.49 26.83 12.47
CA GLN A 299 -16.91 26.77 12.08
C GLN A 299 -17.05 26.63 10.56
N MET A 300 -17.28 25.41 10.11
CA MET A 300 -17.59 25.14 8.71
C MET A 300 -18.79 25.93 8.22
N SER A 301 -18.62 26.69 7.15
CA SER A 301 -19.70 27.36 6.44
C SER A 301 -20.65 26.33 5.80
N LYS A 302 -21.88 26.76 5.52
CA LYS A 302 -22.86 25.92 4.80
C LYS A 302 -22.34 25.45 3.44
N ARG A 303 -21.56 26.31 2.75
CA ARG A 303 -20.96 26.02 1.44
C ARG A 303 -19.91 24.91 1.53
N GLU A 304 -19.03 24.95 2.53
CA GLU A 304 -18.02 23.93 2.76
C GLU A 304 -18.64 22.56 3.08
N ARG A 305 -19.73 22.53 3.89
CA ARG A 305 -20.47 21.29 4.15
C ARG A 305 -21.07 20.70 2.88
N ILE A 306 -21.62 21.53 1.99
CA ILE A 306 -22.17 21.08 0.70
C ILE A 306 -21.07 20.46 -0.16
N GLN A 307 -19.88 21.09 -0.25
CA GLN A 307 -18.76 20.54 -1.01
C GLN A 307 -18.31 19.16 -0.52
N LEU A 308 -18.43 18.89 0.77
CA LEU A 308 -18.07 17.60 1.34
C LEU A 308 -19.13 16.51 1.12
N VAL A 309 -20.40 16.89 0.96
CA VAL A 309 -21.48 15.95 0.59
C VAL A 309 -21.23 15.35 -0.80
N ASP A 310 -20.60 16.08 -1.72
CA ASP A 310 -20.29 15.60 -3.06
C ASP A 310 -19.36 14.37 -3.06
N PHE A 311 -18.66 14.10 -1.95
CA PHE A 311 -17.80 12.92 -1.81
C PHE A 311 -18.51 11.66 -1.30
N GLN A 312 -19.75 11.74 -0.83
CA GLN A 312 -20.49 10.56 -0.34
C GLN A 312 -20.52 9.38 -1.31
N PRO A 313 -20.67 9.58 -2.65
CA PRO A 313 -20.71 8.46 -3.58
C PRO A 313 -19.43 7.62 -3.64
N TYR A 314 -18.29 8.17 -3.19
CA TYR A 314 -16.99 7.48 -3.21
C TYR A 314 -16.74 6.58 -1.98
N PHE A 315 -17.61 6.68 -0.96
CA PHE A 315 -17.39 6.00 0.31
C PHE A 315 -18.56 5.08 0.66
N ALA A 316 -18.26 3.86 1.08
CA ALA A 316 -19.26 2.84 1.42
C ALA A 316 -20.04 3.18 2.68
N ARG A 317 -19.50 4.04 3.55
CA ARG A 317 -20.13 4.49 4.80
C ARG A 317 -20.27 6.01 4.79
N ASP A 318 -21.15 6.49 5.66
CA ASP A 318 -21.39 7.92 5.83
C ASP A 318 -20.09 8.67 6.17
N VAL A 319 -19.99 9.88 5.61
CA VAL A 319 -18.93 10.84 5.96
C VAL A 319 -19.12 11.26 7.42
N ARG A 320 -18.10 11.08 8.24
CA ARG A 320 -18.14 11.37 9.67
C ARG A 320 -17.33 12.61 10.01
N TYR A 321 -17.90 13.46 10.82
CA TYR A 321 -17.24 14.66 11.32
C TYR A 321 -16.68 14.38 12.71
N LEU A 322 -15.38 14.59 12.89
CA LEU A 322 -14.71 14.48 14.17
C LEU A 322 -14.71 15.85 14.87
N PRO A 323 -15.04 15.92 16.16
CA PRO A 323 -14.91 17.16 16.91
C PRO A 323 -13.45 17.63 16.93
N MET A 324 -13.22 18.91 16.64
CA MET A 324 -11.88 19.50 16.77
C MET A 324 -11.61 19.84 18.24
N ASP A 325 -10.50 19.32 18.77
CA ASP A 325 -10.02 19.63 20.12
C ASP A 325 -8.49 19.77 20.15
N THR A 326 -8.02 20.92 19.70
CA THR A 326 -6.58 21.22 19.64
C THR A 326 -5.92 21.26 21.01
N LYS A 327 -6.66 21.68 22.05
CA LYS A 327 -6.12 21.74 23.42
C LYS A 327 -5.91 20.34 23.98
N LEU A 328 -6.87 19.44 23.80
CA LEU A 328 -6.76 18.04 24.23
C LEU A 328 -5.62 17.34 23.50
N CYS A 329 -5.54 17.51 22.17
CA CYS A 329 -4.45 16.93 21.38
C CYS A 329 -3.07 17.50 21.76
N ALA A 330 -2.99 18.80 22.09
CA ALA A 330 -1.75 19.39 22.57
C ALA A 330 -1.34 18.87 23.94
N ALA A 331 -2.30 18.70 24.85
CA ALA A 331 -2.04 18.11 26.17
C ALA A 331 -1.56 16.66 26.05
N ALA A 332 -2.22 15.83 25.24
CA ALA A 332 -1.81 14.45 25.02
C ALA A 332 -0.39 14.34 24.45
N ARG A 333 -0.05 15.20 23.48
CA ARG A 333 1.34 15.24 22.95
C ARG A 333 2.36 15.66 23.97
N LYS A 334 2.03 16.64 24.83
CA LYS A 334 2.92 17.11 25.90
C LYS A 334 3.18 16.01 26.93
N GLU A 335 2.14 15.34 27.37
CA GLU A 335 2.19 14.28 28.36
C GLU A 335 2.62 12.91 27.77
N ARG A 336 2.78 12.85 26.42
CA ARG A 336 3.16 11.63 25.67
C ARG A 336 2.23 10.44 25.95
N THR A 337 0.95 10.69 25.83
CA THR A 337 -0.10 9.70 26.13
C THR A 337 -1.30 9.84 25.21
N THR A 338 -2.32 9.02 25.42
CA THR A 338 -3.55 9.01 24.62
C THR A 338 -4.58 10.03 25.13
N LEU A 339 -5.59 10.33 24.32
CA LEU A 339 -6.66 11.26 24.72
C LEU A 339 -7.49 10.74 25.90
N SER A 340 -7.64 9.41 26.03
CA SER A 340 -8.38 8.78 27.12
C SER A 340 -7.74 9.05 28.49
N GLU A 341 -6.41 9.12 28.54
CA GLU A 341 -5.65 9.41 29.74
C GLU A 341 -5.77 10.90 30.15
N ILE A 342 -5.86 11.81 29.18
CA ILE A 342 -5.96 13.24 29.46
C ILE A 342 -7.38 13.63 29.90
N ASN A 343 -8.39 13.20 29.12
CA ASN A 343 -9.79 13.52 29.46
C ASN A 343 -10.75 12.51 28.86
N ALA A 344 -11.16 11.54 29.66
CA ALA A 344 -12.09 10.49 29.26
C ALA A 344 -13.47 11.00 28.82
N LYS A 345 -13.86 12.22 29.18
CA LYS A 345 -15.17 12.81 28.85
C LYS A 345 -15.13 13.73 27.62
N ALA A 346 -13.96 13.95 27.04
CA ALA A 346 -13.80 14.86 25.89
C ALA A 346 -14.61 14.39 24.67
N PRO A 347 -15.25 15.32 23.93
CA PRO A 347 -16.05 14.97 22.74
C PRO A 347 -15.28 14.20 21.68
N LEU A 348 -14.04 14.59 21.40
CA LEU A 348 -13.18 13.92 20.43
C LEU A 348 -12.87 12.48 20.86
N ARG A 349 -12.51 12.27 22.13
CA ARG A 349 -12.30 10.90 22.68
C ARG A 349 -13.57 10.05 22.55
N LYS A 350 -14.74 10.60 22.91
CA LYS A 350 -16.02 9.90 22.76
C LYS A 350 -16.33 9.53 21.32
N ALA A 351 -15.95 10.37 20.36
CA ALA A 351 -16.11 10.05 18.95
C ALA A 351 -15.26 8.82 18.56
N PHE A 352 -14.02 8.73 19.01
CA PHE A 352 -13.17 7.55 18.78
C PHE A 352 -13.72 6.30 19.49
N ALA A 353 -14.20 6.42 20.71
CA ALA A 353 -14.84 5.32 21.43
C ALA A 353 -16.09 4.79 20.68
N ALA A 354 -16.89 5.67 20.12
CA ALA A 354 -18.07 5.29 19.33
C ALA A 354 -17.68 4.56 18.04
N ILE A 355 -16.58 4.98 17.38
CA ILE A 355 -16.03 4.28 16.21
C ILE A 355 -15.53 2.90 16.61
N ALA A 356 -14.75 2.79 17.70
CA ALA A 356 -14.24 1.52 18.21
C ALA A 356 -15.39 0.54 18.52
N LEU A 357 -16.43 0.98 19.20
CA LEU A 357 -17.58 0.16 19.51
C LEU A 357 -18.27 -0.35 18.23
N GLN A 358 -18.45 0.51 17.23
CA GLN A 358 -19.12 0.14 16.00
C GLN A 358 -18.34 -0.91 15.18
N ILE A 359 -17.01 -0.84 15.16
CA ILE A 359 -16.19 -1.80 14.41
C ILE A 359 -15.99 -3.13 15.16
N THR A 360 -16.34 -3.20 16.44
CA THR A 360 -16.31 -4.45 17.22
C THR A 360 -17.60 -5.26 17.10
N THR A 361 -18.69 -4.63 16.69
CA THR A 361 -19.95 -5.28 16.36
C THR A 361 -19.97 -5.77 14.92
#